data_9450d8392d97bae783caadc66cdd290a
#
_entry.id   9450d8392d97bae783caadc66cdd290a
#
_cell.length_a   1.000
_cell.length_b   1.000
_cell.length_c   1.000
_cell.angle_alpha   90.00
_cell.angle_beta   90.00
_cell.angle_gamma   90.00
#
_symmetry.space_group_name_H-M   'P 1'
#
loop_
_entity.id
_entity.type
_entity.pdbx_description
1 polymer ?
#
loop_
_entity_poly.entity_id
_entity_poly.type
_entity_poly.pdbx_seq_one_letter_code
_entity_poly.pdbx_strand_id
1 'polypeptide(L)'
;MASELKKVALVTGAARGIGLAAATRFLDDGWHVAMLDILGDTLRSTVNAFDRAEATLALEADVSDPGAVQAAVEQARRQFGRIDALVNNAGIAVFKPLLDVTLEEWQRVLAVNLTGPFLMTQAVAPIMRDQGGGAIVNITSISGLRASTLRVAYGTSKAGLAHLTKQQAAELGEYGIRVNAVAPGPVDTAMARDVHTPEIRADYHDHIPLNRYGLERELANAICFLCGDQAGYITGQVLAVDGGFDAAGVGLPTLRNERRNQ
;
A
#
# COMPACT_ATOMS: atom_id res chain seq x y z
N MET A 1 30.45 21.09 -5.54
CA MET A 1 28.98 20.96 -5.73
C MET A 1 28.48 20.03 -4.63
N ALA A 2 27.63 20.50 -3.73
CA ALA A 2 27.00 19.62 -2.74
C ALA A 2 26.18 18.58 -3.55
N SER A 3 26.41 17.28 -3.35
CA SER A 3 25.58 16.25 -3.97
C SER A 3 24.14 16.48 -3.47
N GLU A 4 23.22 16.71 -4.37
CA GLU A 4 21.81 16.82 -4.04
C GLU A 4 21.39 15.52 -3.35
N LEU A 5 20.94 15.61 -2.10
CA LEU A 5 20.52 14.43 -1.33
C LEU A 5 19.35 13.77 -2.07
N LYS A 6 19.52 12.52 -2.46
CA LYS A 6 18.46 11.75 -3.14
C LYS A 6 17.23 11.61 -2.24
N LYS A 7 16.04 11.66 -2.82
CA LYS A 7 14.79 11.39 -2.10
C LYS A 7 14.77 9.94 -1.58
N VAL A 8 14.13 9.73 -0.45
CA VAL A 8 14.07 8.45 0.25
C VAL A 8 12.61 8.01 0.42
N ALA A 9 12.29 6.79 0.00
CA ALA A 9 11.02 6.14 0.28
C ALA A 9 11.18 5.05 1.33
N LEU A 10 10.27 4.98 2.30
CA LEU A 10 10.11 3.87 3.22
C LEU A 10 8.86 3.10 2.83
N VAL A 11 9.00 1.81 2.49
CA VAL A 11 7.90 0.96 2.01
C VAL A 11 7.72 -0.22 2.93
N THR A 12 6.53 -0.40 3.51
CA THR A 12 6.19 -1.55 4.36
C THR A 12 5.57 -2.68 3.57
N GLY A 13 5.77 -3.94 3.99
CA GLY A 13 5.34 -5.12 3.23
C GLY A 13 6.07 -5.23 1.89
N ALA A 14 7.37 -4.90 1.88
CA ALA A 14 8.16 -4.70 0.66
C ALA A 14 8.88 -5.95 0.15
N ALA A 15 8.78 -7.09 0.86
CA ALA A 15 9.45 -8.33 0.43
C ALA A 15 8.85 -8.93 -0.86
N ARG A 16 7.61 -8.61 -1.21
CA ARG A 16 6.88 -9.13 -2.39
C ARG A 16 5.69 -8.26 -2.79
N GLY A 17 5.07 -8.60 -3.92
CA GLY A 17 3.78 -8.04 -4.34
C GLY A 17 3.84 -6.54 -4.63
N ILE A 18 2.77 -5.83 -4.27
CA ILE A 18 2.62 -4.38 -4.53
C ILE A 18 3.73 -3.58 -3.85
N GLY A 19 4.12 -3.95 -2.61
CA GLY A 19 5.19 -3.27 -1.89
C GLY A 19 6.54 -3.39 -2.60
N LEU A 20 6.88 -4.59 -3.08
CA LEU A 20 8.08 -4.81 -3.89
C LEU A 20 8.03 -4.02 -5.21
N ALA A 21 6.89 -4.05 -5.90
CA ALA A 21 6.72 -3.29 -7.15
C ALA A 21 6.87 -1.77 -6.93
N ALA A 22 6.35 -1.24 -5.82
CA ALA A 22 6.52 0.16 -5.45
C ALA A 22 7.99 0.49 -5.13
N ALA A 23 8.67 -0.36 -4.35
CA ALA A 23 10.08 -0.22 -4.04
C ALA A 23 10.95 -0.22 -5.32
N THR A 24 10.68 -1.16 -6.23
CA THR A 24 11.35 -1.24 -7.54
C THR A 24 11.16 0.05 -8.33
N ARG A 25 9.93 0.55 -8.41
CA ARG A 25 9.62 1.77 -9.15
C ARG A 25 10.32 3.00 -8.56
N PHE A 26 10.36 3.17 -7.23
CA PHE A 26 11.12 4.25 -6.60
C PHE A 26 12.62 4.16 -6.92
N LEU A 27 13.20 2.96 -6.89
CA LEU A 27 14.61 2.74 -7.27
C LEU A 27 14.88 3.12 -8.73
N ASP A 28 13.96 2.80 -9.64
CA ASP A 28 14.07 3.13 -11.07
C ASP A 28 13.91 4.64 -11.31
N ASP A 29 13.12 5.32 -10.49
CA ASP A 29 12.99 6.78 -10.48
C ASP A 29 14.18 7.48 -9.76
N GLY A 30 15.20 6.73 -9.32
CA GLY A 30 16.45 7.24 -8.74
C GLY A 30 16.40 7.55 -7.25
N TRP A 31 15.36 7.10 -6.54
CA TRP A 31 15.25 7.27 -5.08
C TRP A 31 16.07 6.21 -4.34
N HIS A 32 16.40 6.50 -3.09
CA HIS A 32 16.80 5.47 -2.12
C HIS A 32 15.55 4.85 -1.49
N VAL A 33 15.61 3.56 -1.14
CA VAL A 33 14.45 2.85 -0.58
C VAL A 33 14.81 2.05 0.66
N ALA A 34 14.17 2.39 1.78
CA ALA A 34 14.11 1.55 2.97
C ALA A 34 12.92 0.58 2.82
N MET A 35 13.21 -0.69 2.72
CA MET A 35 12.24 -1.77 2.54
C MET A 35 12.00 -2.46 3.87
N LEU A 36 10.76 -2.46 4.37
CA LEU A 36 10.39 -3.04 5.65
C LEU A 36 9.43 -4.21 5.44
N ASP A 37 9.71 -5.35 6.07
CA ASP A 37 8.83 -6.51 6.09
C ASP A 37 9.07 -7.36 7.34
N ILE A 38 8.08 -8.14 7.76
CA ILE A 38 8.22 -9.15 8.81
C ILE A 38 8.96 -10.41 8.32
N LEU A 39 8.99 -10.63 7.00
CA LEU A 39 9.64 -11.77 6.35
C LEU A 39 11.12 -11.45 6.07
N GLY A 40 11.93 -11.35 7.13
CA GLY A 40 13.31 -10.88 7.06
C GLY A 40 14.19 -11.58 6.03
N ASP A 41 14.16 -12.93 5.95
CA ASP A 41 14.97 -13.68 4.97
C ASP A 41 14.56 -13.41 3.53
N THR A 42 13.25 -13.38 3.25
CA THR A 42 12.71 -13.03 1.93
C THR A 42 13.09 -11.60 1.57
N LEU A 43 12.98 -10.67 2.51
CA LEU A 43 13.32 -9.27 2.31
C LEU A 43 14.81 -9.09 1.98
N ARG A 44 15.70 -9.72 2.73
CA ARG A 44 17.15 -9.68 2.48
C ARG A 44 17.50 -10.24 1.10
N SER A 45 16.89 -11.38 0.74
CA SER A 45 17.08 -11.97 -0.59
C SER A 45 16.62 -11.02 -1.71
N THR A 46 15.46 -10.37 -1.53
CA THR A 46 14.90 -9.40 -2.47
C THR A 46 15.80 -8.17 -2.62
N VAL A 47 16.28 -7.61 -1.51
CA VAL A 47 17.17 -6.43 -1.53
C VAL A 47 18.48 -6.75 -2.22
N ASN A 48 19.08 -7.93 -1.95
CA ASN A 48 20.32 -8.34 -2.59
C ASN A 48 20.16 -8.52 -4.11
N ALA A 49 18.97 -8.93 -4.59
CA ALA A 49 18.70 -9.11 -6.01
C ALA A 49 18.66 -7.79 -6.82
N PHE A 50 18.54 -6.62 -6.16
CA PHE A 50 18.57 -5.34 -6.86
C PHE A 50 19.95 -4.90 -7.33
N ASP A 51 21.05 -5.48 -6.78
CA ASP A 51 22.43 -5.04 -7.03
C ASP A 51 22.63 -3.51 -6.89
N ARG A 52 21.91 -2.92 -5.92
CA ARG A 52 21.89 -1.48 -5.61
C ARG A 52 22.05 -1.24 -4.10
N ALA A 53 23.09 -1.84 -3.50
CA ALA A 53 23.28 -1.87 -2.05
C ALA A 53 23.32 -0.46 -1.39
N GLU A 54 23.84 0.55 -2.10
CA GLU A 54 23.89 1.93 -1.59
C GLU A 54 22.52 2.62 -1.59
N ALA A 55 21.59 2.16 -2.43
CA ALA A 55 20.27 2.74 -2.59
C ALA A 55 19.17 1.98 -1.83
N THR A 56 19.49 0.85 -1.23
CA THR A 56 18.50 -0.02 -0.56
C THR A 56 18.89 -0.32 0.87
N LEU A 57 17.87 -0.49 1.73
CA LEU A 57 18.03 -0.92 3.12
C LEU A 57 16.93 -1.92 3.47
N ALA A 58 17.31 -3.10 3.95
CA ALA A 58 16.37 -4.11 4.46
C ALA A 58 16.13 -3.89 5.96
N LEU A 59 14.87 -3.79 6.36
CA LEU A 59 14.42 -3.58 7.75
C LEU A 59 13.42 -4.67 8.12
N GLU A 60 13.84 -5.60 8.98
CA GLU A 60 12.94 -6.62 9.51
C GLU A 60 12.16 -6.07 10.69
N ALA A 61 10.84 -5.92 10.56
CA ALA A 61 9.98 -5.42 11.63
C ALA A 61 8.51 -5.83 11.43
N ASP A 62 7.79 -6.03 12.54
CA ASP A 62 6.33 -6.09 12.57
C ASP A 62 5.79 -4.66 12.73
N VAL A 63 5.00 -4.19 11.77
CA VAL A 63 4.38 -2.85 11.80
C VAL A 63 3.39 -2.66 12.95
N SER A 64 2.92 -3.74 13.57
CA SER A 64 2.03 -3.68 14.73
C SER A 64 2.77 -3.55 16.08
N ASP A 65 4.12 -3.62 16.07
CA ASP A 65 4.98 -3.43 17.26
C ASP A 65 5.54 -1.99 17.27
N PRO A 66 5.16 -1.13 18.22
CA PRO A 66 5.63 0.24 18.29
C PRO A 66 7.16 0.37 18.43
N GLY A 67 7.80 -0.56 19.18
CA GLY A 67 9.24 -0.55 19.38
C GLY A 67 9.99 -0.91 18.11
N ALA A 68 9.54 -1.94 17.40
CA ALA A 68 10.12 -2.35 16.13
C ALA A 68 9.95 -1.25 15.05
N VAL A 69 8.79 -0.60 15.00
CA VAL A 69 8.53 0.53 14.09
C VAL A 69 9.50 1.68 14.36
N GLN A 70 9.63 2.10 15.61
CA GLN A 70 10.52 3.21 15.97
C GLN A 70 11.99 2.89 15.63
N ALA A 71 12.44 1.68 15.92
CA ALA A 71 13.81 1.24 15.62
C ALA A 71 14.08 1.21 14.10
N ALA A 72 13.12 0.69 13.30
CA ALA A 72 13.25 0.63 11.86
C ALA A 72 13.29 2.02 11.21
N VAL A 73 12.41 2.93 11.63
CA VAL A 73 12.38 4.31 11.11
C VAL A 73 13.67 5.06 11.46
N GLU A 74 14.16 4.91 12.67
CA GLU A 74 15.42 5.53 13.08
C GLU A 74 16.62 4.95 12.32
N GLN A 75 16.62 3.66 12.00
CA GLN A 75 17.66 3.04 11.18
C GLN A 75 17.62 3.59 9.74
N ALA A 76 16.44 3.74 9.14
CA ALA A 76 16.27 4.36 7.82
C ALA A 76 16.78 5.81 7.82
N ARG A 77 16.40 6.59 8.84
CA ARG A 77 16.86 7.97 9.00
C ARG A 77 18.38 8.06 9.14
N ARG A 78 18.99 7.19 9.95
CA ARG A 78 20.47 7.15 10.11
C ARG A 78 21.19 6.80 8.82
N GLN A 79 20.64 5.86 8.03
CA GLN A 79 21.25 5.42 6.78
C GLN A 79 21.19 6.49 5.69
N PHE A 80 20.04 7.15 5.52
CA PHE A 80 19.79 8.02 4.36
C PHE A 80 19.65 9.49 4.71
N GLY A 81 19.54 9.86 5.98
CA GLY A 81 19.47 11.25 6.47
C GLY A 81 18.08 11.87 6.38
N ARG A 82 17.15 11.29 5.59
CA ARG A 82 15.80 11.82 5.31
C ARG A 82 14.80 10.72 5.00
N ILE A 83 13.51 11.04 5.03
CA ILE A 83 12.40 10.20 4.53
C ILE A 83 11.39 11.11 3.83
N ASP A 84 11.27 11.02 2.50
CA ASP A 84 10.40 11.87 1.69
C ASP A 84 9.04 11.23 1.40
N ALA A 85 9.01 9.89 1.36
CA ALA A 85 7.79 9.14 1.15
C ALA A 85 7.67 7.98 2.15
N LEU A 86 6.44 7.74 2.65
CA LEU A 86 6.07 6.56 3.39
C LEU A 86 4.94 5.83 2.63
N VAL A 87 5.15 4.54 2.34
CA VAL A 87 4.11 3.68 1.76
C VAL A 87 3.70 2.64 2.80
N ASN A 88 2.53 2.82 3.40
CA ASN A 88 1.92 1.87 4.32
C ASN A 88 1.20 0.78 3.50
N ASN A 89 1.96 -0.24 3.07
CA ASN A 89 1.46 -1.32 2.24
C ASN A 89 1.32 -2.65 3.00
N ALA A 90 2.05 -2.87 4.09
CA ALA A 90 1.92 -4.09 4.90
C ALA A 90 0.46 -4.35 5.28
N GLY A 91 0.02 -5.59 5.12
CA GLY A 91 -1.36 -5.96 5.43
C GLY A 91 -1.61 -7.46 5.36
N ILE A 92 -2.58 -7.91 6.13
CA ILE A 92 -3.03 -9.29 6.19
C ILE A 92 -4.55 -9.37 6.00
N ALA A 93 -5.04 -10.54 5.63
CA ALA A 93 -6.47 -10.81 5.51
C ALA A 93 -6.81 -12.16 6.11
N VAL A 94 -8.03 -12.26 6.66
CA VAL A 94 -8.68 -13.49 7.08
C VAL A 94 -9.95 -13.64 6.26
N PHE A 95 -10.11 -14.79 5.61
CA PHE A 95 -11.24 -15.11 4.73
C PHE A 95 -12.14 -16.13 5.43
N LYS A 96 -13.10 -15.64 6.21
CA LYS A 96 -14.05 -16.48 6.98
C LYS A 96 -15.44 -15.83 7.00
N PRO A 97 -16.53 -16.64 7.16
CA PRO A 97 -17.84 -16.11 7.52
C PRO A 97 -17.77 -15.26 8.79
N LEU A 98 -18.58 -14.21 8.85
CA LEU A 98 -18.62 -13.29 10.02
C LEU A 98 -18.73 -14.01 11.35
N LEU A 99 -19.55 -15.05 11.42
CA LEU A 99 -19.82 -15.79 12.66
C LEU A 99 -18.65 -16.68 13.13
N ASP A 100 -17.67 -16.94 12.26
CA ASP A 100 -16.52 -17.82 12.51
C ASP A 100 -15.22 -17.04 12.75
N VAL A 101 -15.23 -15.71 12.60
CA VAL A 101 -14.06 -14.88 12.87
C VAL A 101 -13.85 -14.75 14.37
N THR A 102 -12.68 -15.16 14.86
CA THR A 102 -12.36 -15.02 16.29
C THR A 102 -11.94 -13.58 16.64
N LEU A 103 -11.98 -13.25 17.93
CA LEU A 103 -11.55 -11.93 18.40
C LEU A 103 -10.04 -11.72 18.13
N GLU A 104 -9.21 -12.75 18.28
CA GLU A 104 -7.77 -12.67 17.99
C GLU A 104 -7.51 -12.37 16.51
N GLU A 105 -8.22 -13.05 15.61
CA GLU A 105 -8.10 -12.79 14.16
C GLU A 105 -8.53 -11.38 13.81
N TRP A 106 -9.64 -10.91 14.37
CA TRP A 106 -10.10 -9.54 14.24
C TRP A 106 -9.06 -8.53 14.72
N GLN A 107 -8.57 -8.70 15.96
CA GLN A 107 -7.58 -7.81 16.57
C GLN A 107 -6.27 -7.82 15.78
N ARG A 108 -5.80 -8.98 15.33
CA ARG A 108 -4.57 -9.08 14.53
C ARG A 108 -4.68 -8.36 13.20
N VAL A 109 -5.81 -8.49 12.50
CA VAL A 109 -6.04 -7.77 11.25
C VAL A 109 -6.06 -6.25 11.48
N LEU A 110 -6.74 -5.77 12.52
CA LEU A 110 -6.74 -4.34 12.86
C LEU A 110 -5.36 -3.83 13.28
N ALA A 111 -4.63 -4.61 14.07
CA ALA A 111 -3.29 -4.25 14.52
C ALA A 111 -2.34 -4.01 13.34
N VAL A 112 -2.35 -4.90 12.34
CA VAL A 112 -1.48 -4.76 11.16
C VAL A 112 -2.00 -3.71 10.20
N ASN A 113 -3.30 -3.78 9.82
CA ASN A 113 -3.83 -3.02 8.69
C ASN A 113 -4.22 -1.57 9.03
N LEU A 114 -4.44 -1.25 10.30
CA LEU A 114 -4.91 0.06 10.76
C LEU A 114 -3.97 0.67 11.79
N THR A 115 -3.65 -0.05 12.87
CA THR A 115 -2.73 0.46 13.90
C THR A 115 -1.31 0.60 13.34
N GLY A 116 -0.83 -0.34 12.53
CA GLY A 116 0.48 -0.27 11.90
C GLY A 116 0.70 1.00 11.10
N PRO A 117 -0.16 1.35 10.11
CA PRO A 117 -0.09 2.65 9.41
C PRO A 117 -0.14 3.88 10.31
N PHE A 118 -0.89 3.83 11.41
CA PHE A 118 -0.90 4.89 12.41
C PHE A 118 0.46 5.03 13.09
N LEU A 119 1.05 3.93 13.58
CA LEU A 119 2.37 3.91 14.23
C LEU A 119 3.48 4.35 13.28
N MET A 120 3.49 3.84 12.04
CA MET A 120 4.45 4.23 11.02
C MET A 120 4.37 5.74 10.73
N THR A 121 3.14 6.28 10.60
CA THR A 121 2.94 7.71 10.39
C THR A 121 3.45 8.51 11.59
N GLN A 122 3.15 8.11 12.83
CA GLN A 122 3.65 8.79 14.02
C GLN A 122 5.18 8.82 14.10
N ALA A 123 5.85 7.75 13.67
CA ALA A 123 7.31 7.68 13.69
C ALA A 123 7.96 8.51 12.56
N VAL A 124 7.34 8.59 11.38
CA VAL A 124 7.90 9.24 10.19
C VAL A 124 7.53 10.73 10.10
N ALA A 125 6.32 11.12 10.49
CA ALA A 125 5.83 12.49 10.34
C ALA A 125 6.71 13.57 11.01
N PRO A 126 7.30 13.37 12.19
CA PRO A 126 8.24 14.34 12.76
C PRO A 126 9.47 14.57 11.86
N ILE A 127 10.01 13.52 11.24
CA ILE A 127 11.15 13.61 10.33
C ILE A 127 10.74 14.42 9.09
N MET A 128 9.59 14.11 8.49
CA MET A 128 9.06 14.84 7.34
C MET A 128 8.80 16.32 7.67
N ARG A 129 8.21 16.62 8.82
CA ARG A 129 7.98 18.00 9.28
C ARG A 129 9.30 18.77 9.38
N ASP A 130 10.31 18.20 10.05
CA ASP A 130 11.57 18.87 10.32
C ASP A 130 12.40 19.10 9.02
N GLN A 131 12.13 18.36 7.96
CA GLN A 131 12.74 18.54 6.62
C GLN A 131 11.88 19.38 5.67
N GLY A 132 10.69 19.87 6.10
CA GLY A 132 9.83 20.79 5.35
C GLY A 132 8.75 20.13 4.49
N GLY A 133 8.44 18.85 4.74
CA GLY A 133 7.33 18.16 4.09
C GLY A 133 7.64 16.74 3.67
N GLY A 134 6.66 16.08 3.06
CA GLY A 134 6.74 14.71 2.59
C GLY A 134 5.43 14.20 2.02
N ALA A 135 5.38 12.91 1.67
CA ALA A 135 4.17 12.26 1.18
C ALA A 135 3.95 10.89 1.83
N ILE A 136 2.73 10.61 2.23
CA ILE A 136 2.32 9.32 2.79
C ILE A 136 1.25 8.72 1.88
N VAL A 137 1.41 7.44 1.51
CA VAL A 137 0.41 6.69 0.76
C VAL A 137 0.02 5.44 1.54
N ASN A 138 -1.24 5.36 1.91
CA ASN A 138 -1.83 4.21 2.59
C ASN A 138 -2.46 3.25 1.56
N ILE A 139 -2.12 1.96 1.62
CA ILE A 139 -2.73 0.95 0.74
C ILE A 139 -3.99 0.42 1.40
N THR A 140 -5.13 0.91 0.94
CA THR A 140 -6.46 0.48 1.35
C THR A 140 -6.92 -0.73 0.52
N SER A 141 -8.15 -0.77 0.06
CA SER A 141 -8.70 -1.79 -0.85
C SER A 141 -10.08 -1.33 -1.32
N ILE A 142 -10.53 -1.83 -2.47
CA ILE A 142 -11.95 -1.77 -2.83
C ILE A 142 -12.87 -2.40 -1.76
N SER A 143 -12.36 -3.37 -0.98
CA SER A 143 -13.09 -3.95 0.16
C SER A 143 -13.29 -2.96 1.33
N GLY A 144 -12.56 -1.85 1.34
CA GLY A 144 -12.79 -0.73 2.26
C GLY A 144 -13.77 0.32 1.72
N LEU A 145 -14.01 0.32 0.40
CA LEU A 145 -14.98 1.21 -0.27
C LEU A 145 -16.35 0.54 -0.39
N ARG A 146 -16.37 -0.77 -0.60
CA ARG A 146 -17.58 -1.61 -0.72
C ARG A 146 -17.44 -2.85 0.15
N ALA A 147 -18.56 -3.36 0.65
CA ALA A 147 -18.56 -4.63 1.37
C ALA A 147 -18.15 -5.79 0.45
N SER A 148 -17.40 -6.73 1.01
CA SER A 148 -16.98 -7.95 0.34
C SER A 148 -17.27 -9.16 1.20
N THR A 149 -17.70 -10.27 0.60
CA THR A 149 -18.00 -11.52 1.30
C THR A 149 -16.74 -12.08 1.97
N LEU A 150 -16.89 -12.67 3.14
CA LEU A 150 -15.84 -13.34 3.92
C LEU A 150 -14.67 -12.43 4.38
N ARG A 151 -14.84 -11.11 4.41
CA ARG A 151 -13.76 -10.14 4.67
C ARG A 151 -14.08 -9.14 5.76
N VAL A 152 -14.86 -9.53 6.79
CA VAL A 152 -15.34 -8.57 7.80
C VAL A 152 -14.22 -7.78 8.46
N ALA A 153 -13.18 -8.44 8.98
CA ALA A 153 -12.04 -7.78 9.63
C ALA A 153 -11.22 -6.96 8.61
N TYR A 154 -10.92 -7.57 7.46
CA TYR A 154 -10.14 -6.93 6.41
C TYR A 154 -10.83 -5.69 5.83
N GLY A 155 -12.08 -5.83 5.37
CA GLY A 155 -12.84 -4.70 4.80
C GLY A 155 -13.00 -3.56 5.79
N THR A 156 -13.34 -3.88 7.05
CA THR A 156 -13.46 -2.89 8.12
C THR A 156 -12.12 -2.18 8.39
N SER A 157 -11.01 -2.91 8.45
CA SER A 157 -9.68 -2.31 8.64
C SER A 157 -9.31 -1.35 7.50
N LYS A 158 -9.64 -1.72 6.24
CA LYS A 158 -9.34 -0.92 5.06
C LYS A 158 -10.27 0.31 4.93
N ALA A 159 -11.52 0.21 5.39
CA ALA A 159 -12.41 1.36 5.54
C ALA A 159 -11.92 2.33 6.62
N GLY A 160 -11.49 1.80 7.77
CA GLY A 160 -10.84 2.58 8.83
C GLY A 160 -9.59 3.30 8.34
N LEU A 161 -8.74 2.61 7.56
CA LEU A 161 -7.52 3.19 6.98
C LEU A 161 -7.84 4.29 5.94
N ALA A 162 -8.91 4.14 5.16
CA ALA A 162 -9.37 5.17 4.24
C ALA A 162 -9.81 6.44 5.01
N HIS A 163 -10.47 6.29 6.16
CA HIS A 163 -10.81 7.43 7.01
C HIS A 163 -9.57 8.00 7.73
N LEU A 164 -8.68 7.16 8.26
CA LEU A 164 -7.42 7.59 8.87
C LEU A 164 -6.58 8.43 7.89
N THR A 165 -6.58 8.09 6.61
CA THR A 165 -5.92 8.88 5.55
C THR A 165 -6.41 10.33 5.55
N LYS A 166 -7.73 10.55 5.69
CA LYS A 166 -8.32 11.90 5.72
C LYS A 166 -7.95 12.65 6.99
N GLN A 167 -7.97 11.97 8.14
CA GLN A 167 -7.55 12.57 9.41
C GLN A 167 -6.08 12.99 9.38
N GLN A 168 -5.21 12.10 8.92
CA GLN A 168 -3.78 12.38 8.76
C GLN A 168 -3.53 13.55 7.78
N ALA A 169 -4.26 13.61 6.67
CA ALA A 169 -4.16 14.70 5.71
C ALA A 169 -4.56 16.05 6.29
N ALA A 170 -5.62 16.07 7.11
CA ALA A 170 -6.12 17.28 7.75
C ALA A 170 -5.13 17.82 8.81
N GLU A 171 -4.52 16.92 9.60
CA GLU A 171 -3.62 17.32 10.69
C GLU A 171 -2.18 17.57 10.23
N LEU A 172 -1.70 16.85 9.20
CA LEU A 172 -0.31 16.95 8.76
C LEU A 172 -0.08 17.94 7.62
N GLY A 173 -1.16 18.43 7.00
CA GLY A 173 -1.09 19.38 5.89
C GLY A 173 -0.38 20.69 6.23
N GLU A 174 -0.51 21.18 7.47
CA GLU A 174 0.20 22.38 7.94
C GLU A 174 1.73 22.24 7.93
N TYR A 175 2.24 21.00 7.97
CA TYR A 175 3.68 20.70 7.90
C TYR A 175 4.17 20.40 6.47
N GLY A 176 3.34 20.64 5.45
CA GLY A 176 3.68 20.31 4.07
C GLY A 176 3.66 18.80 3.78
N ILE A 177 3.04 17.97 4.64
CA ILE A 177 2.95 16.54 4.47
C ILE A 177 1.60 16.20 3.82
N ARG A 178 1.64 15.59 2.63
CA ARG A 178 0.44 15.09 1.94
C ARG A 178 0.17 13.64 2.32
N VAL A 179 -1.08 13.30 2.57
CA VAL A 179 -1.47 11.92 2.89
C VAL A 179 -2.61 11.51 1.97
N ASN A 180 -2.39 10.46 1.18
CA ASN A 180 -3.39 9.89 0.28
C ASN A 180 -3.48 8.37 0.45
N ALA A 181 -4.46 7.76 -0.18
CA ALA A 181 -4.59 6.31 -0.24
C ALA A 181 -4.76 5.82 -1.68
N VAL A 182 -4.22 4.63 -1.93
CA VAL A 182 -4.55 3.82 -3.11
C VAL A 182 -5.46 2.68 -2.64
N ALA A 183 -6.57 2.45 -3.34
CA ALA A 183 -7.49 1.35 -3.12
C ALA A 183 -7.39 0.34 -4.29
N PRO A 184 -6.56 -0.71 -4.14
CA PRO A 184 -6.45 -1.74 -5.18
C PRO A 184 -7.76 -2.50 -5.39
N GLY A 185 -8.07 -2.78 -6.66
CA GLY A 185 -8.99 -3.83 -7.07
C GLY A 185 -8.33 -5.22 -7.00
N PRO A 186 -8.89 -6.22 -7.69
CA PRO A 186 -8.23 -7.49 -7.88
C PRO A 186 -6.92 -7.31 -8.66
N VAL A 187 -5.80 -7.68 -8.04
CA VAL A 187 -4.44 -7.60 -8.61
C VAL A 187 -3.87 -9.00 -8.71
N ASP A 188 -3.17 -9.32 -9.79
CA ASP A 188 -2.59 -10.63 -10.04
C ASP A 188 -1.30 -10.86 -9.24
N THR A 189 -1.44 -10.86 -7.92
CA THR A 189 -0.37 -11.16 -6.95
C THR A 189 -0.27 -12.66 -6.67
N ALA A 190 0.84 -13.10 -6.08
CA ALA A 190 0.97 -14.48 -5.59
C ALA A 190 -0.18 -14.84 -4.63
N MET A 191 -0.51 -13.96 -3.67
CA MET A 191 -1.63 -14.16 -2.75
C MET A 191 -2.97 -14.35 -3.50
N ALA A 192 -3.25 -13.57 -4.53
CA ALA A 192 -4.49 -13.70 -5.30
C ALA A 192 -4.53 -15.02 -6.09
N ARG A 193 -3.39 -15.48 -6.60
CA ARG A 193 -3.28 -16.79 -7.29
C ARG A 193 -3.57 -17.95 -6.36
N ASP A 194 -3.17 -17.86 -5.10
CA ASP A 194 -3.36 -18.92 -4.10
C ASP A 194 -4.82 -19.06 -3.64
N VAL A 195 -5.60 -17.98 -3.66
CA VAL A 195 -6.97 -17.96 -3.09
C VAL A 195 -8.09 -17.79 -4.13
N HIS A 196 -7.79 -17.34 -5.35
CA HIS A 196 -8.79 -17.13 -6.40
C HIS A 196 -8.77 -18.26 -7.41
N THR A 197 -9.79 -19.14 -7.34
CA THR A 197 -10.03 -20.19 -8.35
C THR A 197 -10.34 -19.58 -9.73
N PRO A 198 -10.30 -20.37 -10.82
CA PRO A 198 -10.71 -19.89 -12.16
C PRO A 198 -12.12 -19.28 -12.16
N GLU A 199 -13.06 -19.86 -11.40
CA GLU A 199 -14.45 -19.40 -11.29
C GLU A 199 -14.50 -18.02 -10.60
N ILE A 200 -13.81 -17.86 -9.47
CA ILE A 200 -13.70 -16.55 -8.77
C ILE A 200 -13.08 -15.50 -9.69
N ARG A 201 -12.08 -15.88 -10.50
CA ARG A 201 -11.47 -14.97 -11.48
C ARG A 201 -12.45 -14.57 -12.56
N ALA A 202 -13.27 -15.50 -13.06
CA ALA A 202 -14.32 -15.22 -14.03
C ALA A 202 -15.35 -14.23 -13.46
N ASP A 203 -15.81 -14.45 -12.23
CA ASP A 203 -16.72 -13.54 -11.52
C ASP A 203 -16.15 -12.12 -11.45
N TYR A 204 -14.87 -11.97 -11.07
CA TYR A 204 -14.22 -10.67 -11.04
C TYR A 204 -14.09 -10.04 -12.43
N HIS A 205 -13.73 -10.83 -13.46
CA HIS A 205 -13.62 -10.33 -14.83
C HIS A 205 -14.95 -9.76 -15.31
N ASP A 206 -16.06 -10.41 -14.98
CA ASP A 206 -17.39 -9.93 -15.34
C ASP A 206 -17.77 -8.60 -14.68
N HIS A 207 -17.27 -8.35 -13.46
CA HIS A 207 -17.57 -7.14 -12.72
C HIS A 207 -16.57 -5.99 -12.98
N ILE A 208 -15.37 -6.28 -13.47
CA ILE A 208 -14.36 -5.25 -13.76
C ILE A 208 -14.58 -4.70 -15.18
N PRO A 209 -14.85 -3.40 -15.38
CA PRO A 209 -15.01 -2.80 -16.70
C PRO A 209 -13.85 -3.06 -17.66
N LEU A 210 -12.59 -3.01 -17.18
CA LEU A 210 -11.42 -3.37 -17.98
C LEU A 210 -11.26 -4.88 -18.22
N ASN A 211 -12.12 -5.72 -17.64
CA ASN A 211 -12.22 -7.17 -17.85
C ASN A 211 -10.90 -7.93 -17.64
N ARG A 212 -10.11 -7.49 -16.68
CA ARG A 212 -8.87 -8.15 -16.26
C ARG A 212 -8.45 -7.75 -14.85
N TYR A 213 -7.60 -8.55 -14.22
CA TYR A 213 -6.90 -8.16 -13.02
C TYR A 213 -5.87 -7.04 -13.33
N GLY A 214 -5.63 -6.20 -12.35
CA GLY A 214 -4.52 -5.25 -12.35
C GLY A 214 -3.18 -5.97 -12.20
N LEU A 215 -2.11 -5.27 -12.53
CA LEU A 215 -0.74 -5.72 -12.32
C LEU A 215 -0.10 -4.91 -11.19
N GLU A 216 0.80 -5.51 -10.44
CA GLU A 216 1.49 -4.86 -9.31
C GLU A 216 2.15 -3.54 -9.73
N ARG A 217 2.73 -3.49 -10.95
CA ARG A 217 3.33 -2.25 -11.50
C ARG A 217 2.32 -1.13 -11.75
N GLU A 218 1.06 -1.44 -12.01
CA GLU A 218 0.02 -0.41 -12.22
C GLU A 218 -0.33 0.27 -10.89
N LEU A 219 -0.32 -0.50 -9.80
CA LEU A 219 -0.46 0.04 -8.45
C LEU A 219 0.77 0.88 -8.06
N ALA A 220 1.99 0.37 -8.33
CA ALA A 220 3.24 1.07 -8.07
C ALA A 220 3.27 2.44 -8.78
N ASN A 221 2.80 2.53 -10.02
CA ASN A 221 2.72 3.80 -10.76
C ASN A 221 1.83 4.83 -10.04
N ALA A 222 0.65 4.43 -9.56
CA ALA A 222 -0.25 5.31 -8.82
C ALA A 222 0.36 5.73 -7.46
N ILE A 223 1.00 4.80 -6.75
CA ILE A 223 1.70 5.05 -5.48
C ILE A 223 2.81 6.09 -5.69
N CYS A 224 3.71 5.88 -6.64
CA CYS A 224 4.83 6.78 -6.90
C CYS A 224 4.36 8.16 -7.40
N PHE A 225 3.29 8.22 -8.23
CA PHE A 225 2.67 9.48 -8.61
C PHE A 225 2.18 10.27 -7.39
N LEU A 226 1.45 9.63 -6.46
CA LEU A 226 0.96 10.29 -5.25
C LEU A 226 2.08 10.71 -4.29
N CYS A 227 3.21 10.02 -4.29
CA CYS A 227 4.40 10.40 -3.54
C CYS A 227 5.22 11.52 -4.23
N GLY A 228 5.09 11.68 -5.54
CA GLY A 228 5.86 12.62 -6.35
C GLY A 228 5.36 14.06 -6.29
N ASP A 229 6.17 14.97 -6.83
CA ASP A 229 5.89 16.41 -6.83
C ASP A 229 4.70 16.78 -7.73
N GLN A 230 4.39 15.94 -8.73
CA GLN A 230 3.23 16.12 -9.62
C GLN A 230 1.89 16.03 -8.88
N ALA A 231 1.85 15.39 -7.71
CA ALA A 231 0.69 15.33 -6.84
C ALA A 231 0.69 16.43 -5.75
N GLY A 232 1.42 17.53 -5.95
CA GLY A 232 1.68 18.56 -4.95
C GLY A 232 0.45 19.23 -4.32
N TYR A 233 -0.72 19.17 -4.98
CA TYR A 233 -1.99 19.71 -4.46
C TYR A 233 -3.04 18.62 -4.20
N ILE A 234 -2.60 17.34 -4.09
CA ILE A 234 -3.48 16.19 -3.83
C ILE A 234 -3.20 15.68 -2.42
N THR A 235 -4.18 15.81 -1.51
CA THR A 235 -4.12 15.26 -0.15
C THR A 235 -5.52 14.85 0.32
N GLY A 236 -5.61 13.86 1.22
CA GLY A 236 -6.88 13.33 1.76
C GLY A 236 -7.68 12.46 0.78
N GLN A 237 -7.12 12.10 -0.38
CA GLN A 237 -7.84 11.36 -1.42
C GLN A 237 -7.65 9.86 -1.29
N VAL A 238 -8.69 9.10 -1.68
CA VAL A 238 -8.62 7.64 -1.86
C VAL A 238 -8.82 7.35 -3.34
N LEU A 239 -7.74 6.96 -4.00
CA LEU A 239 -7.74 6.65 -5.44
C LEU A 239 -7.97 5.15 -5.65
N ALA A 240 -9.12 4.78 -6.21
CA ALA A 240 -9.37 3.42 -6.66
C ALA A 240 -8.50 3.12 -7.90
N VAL A 241 -7.71 2.04 -7.82
CA VAL A 241 -6.89 1.51 -8.93
C VAL A 241 -7.33 0.07 -9.15
N ASP A 242 -8.46 -0.10 -9.84
CA ASP A 242 -9.28 -1.29 -9.77
C ASP A 242 -9.92 -1.70 -11.12
N GLY A 243 -9.53 -1.05 -12.21
CA GLY A 243 -10.09 -1.29 -13.53
C GLY A 243 -11.55 -0.84 -13.70
N GLY A 244 -12.03 0.03 -12.79
CA GLY A 244 -13.39 0.57 -12.77
C GLY A 244 -14.38 -0.25 -11.95
N PHE A 245 -13.90 -1.22 -11.15
CA PHE A 245 -14.76 -2.09 -10.34
C PHE A 245 -15.61 -1.29 -9.34
N ASP A 246 -15.04 -0.30 -8.66
CA ASP A 246 -15.77 0.54 -7.70
C ASP A 246 -16.77 1.47 -8.39
N ALA A 247 -16.42 1.99 -9.56
CA ALA A 247 -17.25 2.91 -10.32
C ALA A 247 -18.44 2.22 -11.01
N ALA A 248 -18.35 0.91 -11.28
CA ALA A 248 -19.39 0.17 -11.95
C ALA A 248 -20.56 -0.15 -11.01
N GLY A 249 -21.76 0.32 -11.34
CA GLY A 249 -23.00 -0.08 -10.66
C GLY A 249 -23.43 -1.48 -11.10
N VAL A 250 -24.15 -1.57 -12.22
CA VAL A 250 -24.55 -2.83 -12.85
C VAL A 250 -23.69 -3.08 -14.09
N GLY A 251 -22.84 -4.10 -14.05
CA GLY A 251 -21.84 -4.35 -15.09
C GLY A 251 -22.39 -4.91 -16.40
N LEU A 252 -23.57 -5.54 -16.38
CA LEU A 252 -24.25 -6.18 -17.51
C LEU A 252 -23.29 -6.96 -18.43
N PRO A 253 -22.62 -8.02 -17.94
CA PRO A 253 -21.60 -8.76 -18.69
C PRO A 253 -22.17 -9.37 -19.98
N THR A 254 -23.44 -9.78 -20.00
CA THR A 254 -24.13 -10.30 -21.20
C THR A 254 -24.07 -9.30 -22.35
N LEU A 255 -24.40 -8.02 -22.11
CA LEU A 255 -24.36 -6.99 -23.16
C LEU A 255 -22.94 -6.72 -23.65
N ARG A 256 -21.94 -6.85 -22.76
CA ARG A 256 -20.52 -6.70 -23.12
C ARG A 256 -20.05 -7.82 -24.04
N ASN A 257 -20.48 -9.06 -23.78
CA ASN A 257 -20.13 -10.25 -24.58
C ASN A 257 -20.80 -10.23 -25.94
N GLU A 258 -22.05 -9.79 -26.03
CA GLU A 258 -22.78 -9.65 -27.32
C GLU A 258 -22.07 -8.68 -28.27
N ARG A 259 -21.53 -7.55 -27.76
CA ARG A 259 -20.77 -6.58 -28.58
C ARG A 259 -19.42 -7.10 -29.08
N ARG A 260 -18.82 -8.06 -28.40
CA ARG A 260 -17.53 -8.67 -28.81
C ARG A 260 -17.70 -9.70 -29.92
N ASN A 261 -18.91 -10.22 -30.08
CA ASN A 261 -19.26 -11.23 -31.09
C ASN A 261 -19.86 -10.60 -32.38
N GLN A 262 -19.99 -9.28 -32.42
CA GLN A 262 -20.32 -8.46 -33.59
C GLN A 262 -19.05 -7.83 -34.17
#